data_aabe47dd6bffecf5e75041838a891a19
#
_entry.id   aabe47dd6bffecf5e75041838a891a19
#
_cell.length_a   1.000
_cell.length_b   1.000
_cell.length_c   1.000
_cell.angle_alpha   90.00
_cell.angle_beta   90.00
_cell.angle_gamma   90.00
#
_symmetry.space_group_name_H-M   'P 1'
#
loop_
_entity.id
_entity.type
_entity.pdbx_description
1 polymer ?
#
loop_
_entity_poly.entity_id
_entity_poly.type
_entity_poly.pdbx_seq_one_letter_code
_entity_poly.pdbx_strand_id
1 'polypeptide(L)'
;MYSRWRWCVLLILSQEKRKVVEIPIERIVPNPSQPRRIFVQTELDNLSNSIKESGLLQPLTVRRIGVNQYELIAGERRLRACRIAGFKTVSCIVNDCDEKQSAIYAMLENLQRQDLQLFEEAEGIARLISEWGVTQEEAAIRLGKSQSAIANKLRLLKLSLEDRKKIAEAGLTERHARALLRIPNQAMRSKVLDTIIANGYNVQRTDAYIEQLLTLKEAEVKPKSKGKRTFIVKDIRIFMNTINHAIET
;
A
#
# COMPACT_ATOMS: atom_id res chain seq x y z
N MET A 1 16.21 -18.05 17.85
CA MET A 1 15.90 -16.61 17.83
C MET A 1 14.49 -16.29 17.29
N TYR A 2 13.72 -17.31 16.86
CA TYR A 2 12.37 -17.20 16.27
C TYR A 2 11.20 -17.15 17.29
N SER A 3 11.43 -17.38 18.57
CA SER A 3 10.35 -17.57 19.55
C SER A 3 9.78 -16.28 20.18
N ARG A 4 10.55 -15.19 20.22
CA ARG A 4 10.11 -13.92 20.84
C ARG A 4 9.06 -13.15 20.02
N TRP A 5 9.04 -13.33 18.71
CA TRP A 5 8.15 -12.58 17.79
C TRP A 5 6.74 -13.16 17.67
N ARG A 6 6.59 -14.48 17.84
CA ARG A 6 5.26 -15.12 17.94
C ARG A 6 4.44 -14.60 19.15
N TRP A 7 5.11 -14.21 20.21
CA TRP A 7 4.45 -13.65 21.37
C TRP A 7 3.96 -12.21 21.15
N CYS A 8 4.66 -11.38 20.38
CA CYS A 8 4.19 -10.02 20.06
C CYS A 8 2.96 -10.00 19.15
N VAL A 9 2.89 -10.90 18.17
CA VAL A 9 1.71 -11.02 17.28
C VAL A 9 0.54 -11.65 18.05
N LEU A 10 0.81 -12.62 18.93
CA LEU A 10 -0.19 -13.19 19.83
C LEU A 10 -0.66 -12.17 20.90
N LEU A 11 0.19 -11.25 21.36
CA LEU A 11 -0.19 -10.18 22.29
C LEU A 11 -1.04 -9.09 21.59
N ILE A 12 -0.86 -8.86 20.29
CA ILE A 12 -1.74 -7.95 19.51
C ILE A 12 -3.07 -8.66 19.19
N LEU A 13 -3.05 -9.99 19.03
CA LEU A 13 -4.20 -10.83 18.76
C LEU A 13 -4.72 -11.56 20.03
N SER A 14 -3.96 -11.58 21.13
CA SER A 14 -4.49 -12.08 22.38
C SER A 14 -5.66 -11.19 22.79
N GLN A 15 -6.83 -11.72 22.61
CA GLN A 15 -8.01 -11.31 23.34
C GLN A 15 -7.78 -11.65 24.85
N GLU A 16 -6.80 -10.99 25.49
CA GLU A 16 -6.98 -10.75 26.92
C GLU A 16 -8.34 -10.08 27.02
N LYS A 17 -9.19 -10.59 27.89
CA LYS A 17 -10.54 -10.07 28.15
C LYS A 17 -10.44 -8.57 28.40
N ARG A 18 -10.46 -7.79 27.29
CA ARG A 18 -10.41 -6.32 27.35
C ARG A 18 -11.66 -5.91 28.07
N LYS A 19 -11.53 -5.50 29.33
CA LYS A 19 -12.66 -5.05 30.11
C LYS A 19 -13.28 -3.83 29.44
N VAL A 20 -14.55 -3.94 29.10
CA VAL A 20 -15.33 -2.79 28.70
C VAL A 20 -15.64 -1.97 29.97
N VAL A 21 -15.28 -0.70 29.93
CA VAL A 21 -15.45 0.23 31.05
C VAL A 21 -16.31 1.39 30.61
N GLU A 22 -17.26 1.82 31.43
CA GLU A 22 -18.03 3.03 31.18
C GLU A 22 -17.21 4.26 31.55
N ILE A 23 -16.98 5.13 30.57
CA ILE A 23 -16.17 6.35 30.75
C ILE A 23 -17.04 7.57 30.48
N PRO A 24 -17.01 8.60 31.34
CA PRO A 24 -17.68 9.87 31.08
C PRO A 24 -17.16 10.49 29.76
N ILE A 25 -18.08 10.91 28.90
CA ILE A 25 -17.76 11.36 27.54
C ILE A 25 -16.88 12.61 27.53
N GLU A 26 -16.98 13.42 28.59
CA GLU A 26 -16.20 14.63 28.81
C GLU A 26 -14.70 14.33 29.09
N ARG A 27 -14.39 13.13 29.54
CA ARG A 27 -13.01 12.68 29.84
C ARG A 27 -12.30 12.11 28.60
N ILE A 28 -13.00 12.01 27.47
CA ILE A 28 -12.46 11.48 26.23
C ILE A 28 -12.13 12.63 25.29
N VAL A 29 -10.85 12.83 25.01
CA VAL A 29 -10.36 13.80 24.04
C VAL A 29 -10.18 13.14 22.68
N PRO A 30 -10.51 13.82 21.57
CA PRO A 30 -10.23 13.33 20.23
C PRO A 30 -8.72 13.21 19.99
N ASN A 31 -8.30 12.26 19.17
CA ASN A 31 -6.91 12.16 18.76
C ASN A 31 -6.58 13.24 17.70
N PRO A 32 -5.61 14.14 17.94
CA PRO A 32 -5.22 15.18 16.99
C PRO A 32 -4.67 14.61 15.66
N SER A 33 -4.13 13.39 15.69
CA SER A 33 -3.56 12.69 14.52
C SER A 33 -4.58 11.95 13.67
N GLN A 34 -5.91 12.08 13.94
CA GLN A 34 -6.95 11.44 13.15
C GLN A 34 -6.97 11.97 11.71
N PRO A 35 -6.85 11.10 10.70
CA PRO A 35 -6.79 11.54 9.30
C PRO A 35 -8.13 12.07 8.77
N ARG A 36 -9.27 11.59 9.31
CA ARG A 36 -10.60 12.01 8.88
C ARG A 36 -11.08 13.22 9.68
N ARG A 37 -11.08 14.39 9.04
CA ARG A 37 -11.54 15.65 9.65
C ARG A 37 -12.92 16.10 9.18
N ILE A 38 -13.36 15.61 8.00
CA ILE A 38 -14.65 16.00 7.39
C ILE A 38 -15.66 14.90 7.65
N PHE A 39 -16.77 15.26 8.27
CA PHE A 39 -17.90 14.37 8.55
C PHE A 39 -19.17 15.00 7.98
N VAL A 40 -19.95 14.20 7.29
CA VAL A 40 -21.25 14.63 6.77
C VAL A 40 -22.23 14.63 7.94
N GLN A 41 -22.86 15.77 8.20
CA GLN A 41 -23.75 15.96 9.37
C GLN A 41 -24.92 14.98 9.35
N THR A 42 -25.55 14.77 8.20
CA THR A 42 -26.68 13.83 8.06
C THR A 42 -26.31 12.38 8.45
N GLU A 43 -25.07 11.94 8.16
CA GLU A 43 -24.61 10.61 8.57
C GLU A 43 -24.40 10.51 10.09
N LEU A 44 -23.96 11.60 10.73
CA LEU A 44 -23.82 11.67 12.20
C LEU A 44 -25.18 11.65 12.89
N ASP A 45 -26.15 12.37 12.35
CA ASP A 45 -27.51 12.43 12.89
C ASP A 45 -28.19 11.06 12.80
N ASN A 46 -28.07 10.39 11.66
CA ASN A 46 -28.58 9.01 11.49
C ASN A 46 -27.94 8.05 12.49
N LEU A 47 -26.62 8.13 12.65
CA LEU A 47 -25.90 7.29 13.62
C LEU A 47 -26.30 7.63 15.06
N SER A 48 -26.51 8.92 15.38
CA SER A 48 -26.97 9.38 16.68
C SER A 48 -28.35 8.80 17.02
N ASN A 49 -29.29 8.81 16.07
CA ASN A 49 -30.62 8.24 16.26
C ASN A 49 -30.55 6.72 16.48
N SER A 50 -29.76 6.01 15.69
CA SER A 50 -29.55 4.57 15.88
C SER A 50 -28.96 4.25 17.26
N ILE A 51 -27.98 5.06 17.73
CA ILE A 51 -27.38 4.89 19.06
C ILE A 51 -28.39 5.19 20.19
N LYS A 52 -29.29 6.16 19.99
CA LYS A 52 -30.37 6.44 20.97
C LYS A 52 -31.31 5.27 21.14
N GLU A 53 -31.63 4.57 20.04
CA GLU A 53 -32.55 3.44 20.06
C GLU A 53 -31.91 2.13 20.55
N SER A 54 -30.71 1.82 20.09
CA SER A 54 -30.11 0.51 20.31
C SER A 54 -28.91 0.53 21.28
N GLY A 55 -28.53 1.72 21.77
CA GLY A 55 -27.29 1.91 22.52
C GLY A 55 -26.03 1.82 21.65
N LEU A 56 -24.87 1.98 22.29
CA LEU A 56 -23.58 1.84 21.62
C LEU A 56 -23.18 0.37 21.53
N LEU A 57 -23.51 -0.31 20.42
CA LEU A 57 -23.25 -1.74 20.22
C LEU A 57 -21.75 -2.08 20.19
N GLN A 58 -20.93 -1.20 19.63
CA GLN A 58 -19.48 -1.39 19.58
C GLN A 58 -18.78 -0.37 20.45
N PRO A 59 -18.04 -0.78 21.48
CA PRO A 59 -17.33 0.14 22.37
C PRO A 59 -16.29 0.97 21.63
N LEU A 60 -15.97 2.13 22.16
CA LEU A 60 -14.87 2.98 21.69
C LEU A 60 -13.54 2.36 22.13
N THR A 61 -12.48 2.64 21.40
CA THR A 61 -11.13 2.29 21.84
C THR A 61 -10.39 3.54 22.28
N VAL A 62 -9.91 3.55 23.50
CA VAL A 62 -9.24 4.70 24.12
C VAL A 62 -7.92 4.30 24.77
N ARG A 63 -6.98 5.24 24.91
CA ARG A 63 -5.81 5.09 25.78
C ARG A 63 -5.90 6.04 26.97
N ARG A 64 -5.26 5.66 28.06
CA ARG A 64 -5.12 6.54 29.22
C ARG A 64 -3.97 7.53 28.99
N ILE A 65 -4.21 8.83 29.11
CA ILE A 65 -3.20 9.88 28.98
C ILE A 65 -2.91 10.62 30.30
N GLY A 66 -3.70 10.35 31.34
CA GLY A 66 -3.54 10.96 32.64
C GLY A 66 -4.49 10.38 33.70
N VAL A 67 -4.52 11.01 34.85
CA VAL A 67 -5.47 10.66 35.91
C VAL A 67 -6.88 10.98 35.42
N ASN A 68 -7.67 9.96 35.12
CA ASN A 68 -9.05 10.12 34.60
C ASN A 68 -9.19 10.85 33.26
N GLN A 69 -8.15 10.91 32.44
CA GLN A 69 -8.19 11.42 31.06
C GLN A 69 -7.84 10.33 30.06
N TYR A 70 -8.61 10.29 28.99
CA TYR A 70 -8.49 9.29 27.95
C TYR A 70 -8.42 9.96 26.57
N GLU A 71 -7.63 9.41 25.68
CA GLU A 71 -7.57 9.85 24.28
C GLU A 71 -8.16 8.75 23.41
N LEU A 72 -8.97 9.17 22.45
CA LEU A 72 -9.61 8.27 21.51
C LEU A 72 -8.59 7.69 20.51
N ILE A 73 -8.47 6.38 20.44
CA ILE A 73 -7.70 5.68 19.42
C ILE A 73 -8.58 5.43 18.19
N ALA A 74 -9.78 4.86 18.39
CA ALA A 74 -10.71 4.50 17.32
C ALA A 74 -12.17 4.73 17.71
N GLY A 75 -12.99 5.15 16.73
CA GLY A 75 -14.43 5.37 16.92
C GLY A 75 -14.88 6.84 16.94
N GLU A 76 -14.17 7.76 16.27
CA GLU A 76 -14.50 9.20 16.24
C GLU A 76 -15.97 9.49 15.86
N ARG A 77 -16.49 8.81 14.81
CA ARG A 77 -17.91 8.98 14.42
C ARG A 77 -18.87 8.58 15.54
N ARG A 78 -18.58 7.48 16.23
CA ARG A 78 -19.38 6.98 17.36
C ARG A 78 -19.32 7.93 18.55
N LEU A 79 -18.13 8.46 18.88
CA LEU A 79 -17.97 9.45 19.96
C LEU A 79 -18.80 10.71 19.69
N ARG A 80 -18.74 11.24 18.45
CA ARG A 80 -19.52 12.42 18.06
C ARG A 80 -21.02 12.14 18.08
N ALA A 81 -21.44 11.00 17.55
CA ALA A 81 -22.84 10.59 17.57
C ALA A 81 -23.37 10.42 19.01
N CYS A 82 -22.59 9.84 19.93
CA CYS A 82 -22.94 9.75 21.34
C CYS A 82 -23.07 11.14 22.02
N ARG A 83 -22.21 12.09 21.64
CA ARG A 83 -22.33 13.49 22.12
C ARG A 83 -23.63 14.15 21.64
N ILE A 84 -23.96 14.01 20.35
CA ILE A 84 -25.21 14.51 19.77
C ILE A 84 -26.41 13.81 20.40
N ALA A 85 -26.30 12.52 20.68
CA ALA A 85 -27.34 11.73 21.35
C ALA A 85 -27.56 12.10 22.83
N GLY A 86 -26.65 12.85 23.47
CA GLY A 86 -26.75 13.29 24.86
C GLY A 86 -26.30 12.24 25.88
N PHE A 87 -25.51 11.25 25.50
CA PHE A 87 -24.97 10.26 26.43
C PHE A 87 -23.97 10.91 27.40
N LYS A 88 -24.08 10.56 28.69
CA LYS A 88 -23.17 11.05 29.73
C LYS A 88 -21.93 10.14 29.82
N THR A 89 -22.12 8.82 29.62
CA THR A 89 -21.05 7.81 29.63
C THR A 89 -21.10 7.00 28.35
N VAL A 90 -19.99 6.40 27.97
CA VAL A 90 -19.87 5.51 26.82
C VAL A 90 -19.01 4.32 27.14
N SER A 91 -19.38 3.16 26.60
CA SER A 91 -18.63 1.93 26.74
C SER A 91 -17.30 2.02 25.96
N CYS A 92 -16.19 1.82 26.65
CA CYS A 92 -14.83 1.94 26.10
C CYS A 92 -13.99 0.70 26.40
N ILE A 93 -13.11 0.37 25.50
CA ILE A 93 -11.99 -0.54 25.71
C ILE A 93 -10.75 0.33 25.97
N VAL A 94 -10.18 0.21 27.17
CA VAL A 94 -8.97 0.94 27.55
C VAL A 94 -7.75 0.13 27.15
N ASN A 95 -6.90 0.71 26.29
CA ASN A 95 -5.60 0.16 25.94
C ASN A 95 -4.52 0.95 26.68
N ASP A 96 -3.69 0.25 27.42
CA ASP A 96 -2.49 0.84 28.02
C ASP A 96 -1.39 0.83 26.96
N CYS A 97 -1.31 1.92 26.20
CA CYS A 97 -0.34 2.10 25.12
C CYS A 97 0.23 3.52 25.16
N ASP A 98 1.47 3.67 24.69
CA ASP A 98 2.11 4.97 24.52
C ASP A 98 1.51 5.73 23.31
N GLU A 99 1.93 6.98 23.13
CA GLU A 99 1.48 7.83 22.03
C GLU A 99 1.80 7.23 20.66
N LYS A 100 3.00 6.67 20.51
CA LYS A 100 3.46 6.04 19.27
C LYS A 100 2.60 4.81 18.94
N GLN A 101 2.33 3.97 19.91
CA GLN A 101 1.47 2.80 19.74
C GLN A 101 0.02 3.19 19.42
N SER A 102 -0.49 4.25 20.05
CA SER A 102 -1.82 4.81 19.76
C SER A 102 -1.94 5.27 18.30
N ALA A 103 -0.93 5.99 17.80
CA ALA A 103 -0.88 6.44 16.41
C ALA A 103 -0.85 5.25 15.43
N ILE A 104 -0.08 4.21 15.75
CA ILE A 104 -0.03 2.97 14.97
C ILE A 104 -1.39 2.27 14.92
N TYR A 105 -2.09 2.16 16.06
CA TYR A 105 -3.43 1.55 16.09
C TYR A 105 -4.44 2.35 15.26
N ALA A 106 -4.41 3.68 15.34
CA ALA A 106 -5.28 4.53 14.54
C ALA A 106 -4.99 4.38 13.03
N MET A 107 -3.71 4.26 12.64
CA MET A 107 -3.32 3.99 11.25
C MET A 107 -3.77 2.61 10.77
N LEU A 108 -3.63 1.57 11.59
CA LEU A 108 -4.08 0.21 11.28
C LEU A 108 -5.59 0.16 11.08
N GLU A 109 -6.37 0.78 11.96
CA GLU A 109 -7.83 0.86 11.82
C GLU A 109 -8.21 1.54 10.49
N ASN A 110 -7.58 2.68 10.19
CA ASN A 110 -7.84 3.38 8.95
C ASN A 110 -7.43 2.56 7.71
N LEU A 111 -6.33 1.80 7.78
CA LEU A 111 -5.83 0.96 6.69
C LEU A 111 -6.74 -0.26 6.41
N GLN A 112 -7.51 -0.70 7.40
CA GLN A 112 -8.47 -1.81 7.27
C GLN A 112 -9.81 -1.40 6.65
N ARG A 113 -10.00 -0.12 6.33
CA ARG A 113 -11.22 0.36 5.68
C ARG A 113 -11.28 -0.17 4.24
N GLN A 114 -12.49 -0.54 3.80
CA GLN A 114 -12.72 -1.09 2.46
C GLN A 114 -12.79 -0.02 1.37
N ASP A 115 -12.93 1.26 1.75
CA ASP A 115 -13.12 2.39 0.85
C ASP A 115 -11.83 3.20 0.55
N LEU A 116 -10.66 2.68 0.93
CA LEU A 116 -9.39 3.34 0.66
C LEU A 116 -9.04 3.31 -0.83
N GLN A 117 -8.65 4.48 -1.33
CA GLN A 117 -8.09 4.58 -2.68
C GLN A 117 -6.71 3.90 -2.76
N LEU A 118 -6.36 3.47 -3.98
CA LEU A 118 -5.13 2.71 -4.25
C LEU A 118 -3.86 3.35 -3.65
N PHE A 119 -3.71 4.66 -3.82
CA PHE A 119 -2.52 5.39 -3.36
C PHE A 119 -2.58 5.75 -1.88
N GLU A 120 -3.77 5.98 -1.33
CA GLU A 120 -3.96 6.18 0.11
C GLU A 120 -3.53 4.95 0.91
N GLU A 121 -3.89 3.76 0.42
CA GLU A 121 -3.42 2.50 1.03
C GLU A 121 -1.89 2.39 0.98
N ALA A 122 -1.27 2.72 -0.16
CA ALA A 122 0.18 2.67 -0.31
C ALA A 122 0.90 3.66 0.63
N GLU A 123 0.38 4.90 0.73
CA GLU A 123 0.91 5.93 1.62
C GLU A 123 0.71 5.56 3.10
N GLY A 124 -0.44 5.00 3.46
CA GLY A 124 -0.70 4.47 4.79
C GLY A 124 0.30 3.38 5.18
N ILE A 125 0.58 2.43 4.28
CA ILE A 125 1.57 1.38 4.50
C ILE A 125 2.98 1.98 4.66
N ALA A 126 3.37 2.93 3.82
CA ALA A 126 4.69 3.57 3.90
C ALA A 126 4.86 4.29 5.24
N ARG A 127 3.85 5.06 5.66
CA ARG A 127 3.84 5.75 6.95
C ARG A 127 3.91 4.78 8.11
N LEU A 128 3.14 3.70 8.05
CA LEU A 128 3.14 2.66 9.07
C LEU A 128 4.53 2.03 9.26
N ILE A 129 5.23 1.72 8.16
CA ILE A 129 6.59 1.20 8.21
C ILE A 129 7.56 2.21 8.82
N SER A 130 7.47 3.49 8.45
CA SER A 130 8.33 4.56 8.99
C SER A 130 8.10 4.77 10.49
N GLU A 131 6.84 4.77 10.95
CA GLU A 131 6.50 4.95 12.37
C GLU A 131 6.92 3.74 13.23
N TRP A 132 6.79 2.54 12.69
CA TRP A 132 7.24 1.33 13.41
C TRP A 132 8.76 1.14 13.35
N GLY A 133 9.44 1.68 12.35
CA GLY A 133 10.86 1.42 12.11
C GLY A 133 11.14 -0.06 11.80
N VAL A 134 10.19 -0.75 11.19
CA VAL A 134 10.24 -2.19 10.87
C VAL A 134 10.51 -2.43 9.39
N THR A 135 10.92 -3.64 9.06
CA THR A 135 11.11 -4.06 7.68
C THR A 135 9.76 -4.27 6.97
N GLN A 136 9.77 -4.31 5.63
CA GLN A 136 8.57 -4.63 4.85
C GLN A 136 8.02 -6.02 5.16
N GLU A 137 8.88 -6.98 5.49
CA GLU A 137 8.51 -8.34 5.86
C GLU A 137 7.76 -8.35 7.20
N GLU A 138 8.28 -7.65 8.20
CA GLU A 138 7.61 -7.52 9.50
C GLU A 138 6.27 -6.79 9.39
N ALA A 139 6.20 -5.71 8.56
CA ALA A 139 4.95 -5.02 8.29
C ALA A 139 3.92 -5.94 7.61
N ALA A 140 4.35 -6.78 6.67
CA ALA A 140 3.50 -7.75 6.00
C ALA A 140 2.87 -8.74 6.99
N ILE A 141 3.68 -9.30 7.89
CA ILE A 141 3.21 -10.21 8.94
C ILE A 141 2.16 -9.51 9.83
N ARG A 142 2.43 -8.28 10.26
CA ARG A 142 1.52 -7.51 11.12
C ARG A 142 0.21 -7.11 10.44
N LEU A 143 0.26 -6.86 9.13
CA LEU A 143 -0.93 -6.51 8.33
C LEU A 143 -1.67 -7.75 7.78
N GLY A 144 -1.17 -8.96 8.01
CA GLY A 144 -1.75 -10.18 7.45
C GLY A 144 -1.65 -10.26 5.93
N LYS A 145 -0.66 -9.57 5.33
CA LYS A 145 -0.42 -9.52 3.88
C LYS A 145 0.89 -10.24 3.54
N SER A 146 1.09 -10.58 2.27
CA SER A 146 2.40 -11.07 1.81
C SER A 146 3.40 -9.92 1.69
N GLN A 147 4.68 -10.20 1.90
CA GLN A 147 5.75 -9.21 1.70
C GLN A 147 5.74 -8.66 0.27
N SER A 148 5.46 -9.50 -0.72
CA SER A 148 5.33 -9.07 -2.12
C SER A 148 4.17 -8.11 -2.35
N ALA A 149 3.04 -8.26 -1.64
CA ALA A 149 1.92 -7.32 -1.70
C ALA A 149 2.32 -5.96 -1.13
N ILE A 150 2.99 -5.93 0.03
CA ILE A 150 3.51 -4.70 0.63
C ILE A 150 4.52 -4.02 -0.31
N ALA A 151 5.49 -4.77 -0.83
CA ALA A 151 6.48 -4.24 -1.76
C ALA A 151 5.83 -3.66 -3.03
N ASN A 152 4.83 -4.32 -3.60
CA ASN A 152 4.09 -3.83 -4.76
C ASN A 152 3.36 -2.52 -4.45
N LYS A 153 2.68 -2.42 -3.32
CA LYS A 153 2.01 -1.19 -2.88
C LYS A 153 2.99 -0.04 -2.73
N LEU A 154 4.12 -0.25 -2.04
CA LEU A 154 5.15 0.77 -1.87
C LEU A 154 5.78 1.22 -3.20
N ARG A 155 5.94 0.30 -4.17
CA ARG A 155 6.45 0.65 -5.50
C ARG A 155 5.55 1.64 -6.24
N LEU A 156 4.23 1.67 -5.99
CA LEU A 156 3.31 2.63 -6.59
C LEU A 156 3.66 4.07 -6.23
N LEU A 157 4.27 4.28 -5.07
CA LEU A 157 4.71 5.60 -4.62
C LEU A 157 5.89 6.17 -5.44
N LYS A 158 6.49 5.38 -6.34
CA LYS A 158 7.48 5.84 -7.32
C LYS A 158 6.88 6.57 -8.52
N LEU A 159 5.56 6.51 -8.68
CA LEU A 159 4.84 7.31 -9.67
C LEU A 159 4.79 8.77 -9.24
N SER A 160 4.84 9.69 -10.21
CA SER A 160 4.68 11.12 -9.91
C SER A 160 3.29 11.42 -9.34
N LEU A 161 3.16 12.50 -8.58
CA LEU A 161 1.87 12.91 -8.04
C LEU A 161 0.83 13.14 -9.14
N GLU A 162 1.25 13.68 -10.29
CA GLU A 162 0.38 13.91 -11.46
C GLU A 162 -0.10 12.59 -12.06
N ASP A 163 0.80 11.61 -12.23
CA ASP A 163 0.44 10.29 -12.75
C ASP A 163 -0.52 9.56 -11.80
N ARG A 164 -0.27 9.64 -10.48
CA ARG A 164 -1.15 9.05 -9.46
C ARG A 164 -2.57 9.64 -9.54
N LYS A 165 -2.68 10.97 -9.69
CA LYS A 165 -3.95 11.64 -9.82
C LYS A 165 -4.71 11.20 -11.06
N LYS A 166 -4.04 11.17 -12.23
CA LYS A 166 -4.61 10.67 -13.48
C LYS A 166 -5.09 9.22 -13.38
N ILE A 167 -4.31 8.35 -12.73
CA ILE A 167 -4.66 6.94 -12.51
C ILE A 167 -5.92 6.81 -11.66
N ALA A 168 -6.01 7.59 -10.57
CA ALA A 168 -7.16 7.59 -9.68
C ALA A 168 -8.43 8.13 -10.37
N GLU A 169 -8.33 9.26 -11.09
CA GLU A 169 -9.44 9.87 -11.83
C GLU A 169 -9.96 8.98 -12.95
N ALA A 170 -9.05 8.27 -13.65
CA ALA A 170 -9.40 7.32 -14.71
C ALA A 170 -9.88 5.96 -14.20
N GLY A 171 -9.93 5.72 -12.88
CA GLY A 171 -10.35 4.45 -12.28
C GLY A 171 -9.45 3.27 -12.65
N LEU A 172 -8.17 3.51 -12.96
CA LEU A 172 -7.23 2.46 -13.31
C LEU A 172 -6.83 1.64 -12.09
N THR A 173 -6.64 0.34 -12.29
CA THR A 173 -6.31 -0.60 -11.22
C THR A 173 -4.83 -0.59 -10.85
N GLU A 174 -4.49 -1.22 -9.72
CA GLU A 174 -3.11 -1.46 -9.29
C GLU A 174 -2.25 -2.13 -10.38
N ARG A 175 -2.84 -3.03 -11.17
CA ARG A 175 -2.11 -3.72 -12.24
C ARG A 175 -1.67 -2.76 -13.33
N HIS A 176 -2.51 -1.80 -13.74
CA HIS A 176 -2.13 -0.75 -14.69
C HIS A 176 -0.98 0.10 -14.15
N ALA A 177 -1.09 0.54 -12.89
CA ALA A 177 -0.06 1.35 -12.22
C ALA A 177 1.28 0.60 -12.11
N ARG A 178 1.25 -0.70 -11.82
CA ARG A 178 2.46 -1.54 -11.77
C ARG A 178 3.10 -1.76 -13.14
N ALA A 179 2.29 -1.93 -14.19
CA ALA A 179 2.79 -2.06 -15.55
C ALA A 179 3.56 -0.81 -15.99
N LEU A 180 3.03 0.39 -15.68
CA LEU A 180 3.68 1.66 -15.96
C LEU A 180 5.06 1.81 -15.29
N LEU A 181 5.25 1.23 -14.11
CA LEU A 181 6.54 1.27 -13.40
C LEU A 181 7.66 0.50 -14.11
N ARG A 182 7.35 -0.33 -15.10
CA ARG A 182 8.34 -0.99 -15.98
C ARG A 182 9.03 0.01 -16.90
N ILE A 183 8.45 1.19 -17.11
CA ILE A 183 9.03 2.26 -17.93
C ILE A 183 9.92 3.14 -17.06
N PRO A 184 11.26 3.15 -17.25
CA PRO A 184 12.17 3.90 -16.40
C PRO A 184 12.01 5.42 -16.51
N ASN A 185 11.79 5.91 -17.72
CA ASN A 185 11.70 7.35 -18.00
C ASN A 185 10.31 7.89 -17.63
N GLN A 186 10.28 8.89 -16.73
CA GLN A 186 9.05 9.49 -16.23
C GLN A 186 8.23 10.17 -17.34
N ALA A 187 8.86 10.95 -18.20
CA ALA A 187 8.15 11.66 -19.28
C ALA A 187 7.51 10.69 -20.28
N MET A 188 8.20 9.57 -20.58
CA MET A 188 7.64 8.51 -21.41
C MET A 188 6.49 7.79 -20.68
N ARG A 189 6.62 7.54 -19.38
CA ARG A 189 5.58 6.91 -18.56
C ARG A 189 4.29 7.72 -18.58
N SER A 190 4.36 9.05 -18.41
CA SER A 190 3.20 9.93 -18.46
C SER A 190 2.53 9.92 -19.82
N LYS A 191 3.29 9.94 -20.94
CA LYS A 191 2.74 9.81 -22.29
C LYS A 191 2.03 8.47 -22.53
N VAL A 192 2.63 7.38 -22.05
CA VAL A 192 2.03 6.05 -22.14
C VAL A 192 0.75 5.97 -21.29
N LEU A 193 0.74 6.57 -20.13
CA LEU A 193 -0.45 6.68 -19.28
C LEU A 193 -1.58 7.42 -20.02
N ASP A 194 -1.29 8.57 -20.63
CA ASP A 194 -2.27 9.34 -21.40
C ASP A 194 -2.84 8.51 -22.56
N THR A 195 -1.99 7.70 -23.23
CA THR A 195 -2.44 6.78 -24.30
C THR A 195 -3.34 5.68 -23.77
N ILE A 196 -3.02 5.09 -22.60
CA ILE A 196 -3.82 4.04 -21.97
C ILE A 196 -5.21 4.59 -21.60
N ILE A 197 -5.27 5.80 -21.04
CA ILE A 197 -6.52 6.46 -20.67
C ILE A 197 -7.35 6.77 -21.90
N ALA A 198 -6.77 7.42 -22.92
CA ALA A 198 -7.47 7.84 -24.13
C ALA A 198 -8.09 6.65 -24.89
N ASN A 199 -7.42 5.49 -24.89
CA ASN A 199 -7.90 4.30 -25.60
C ASN A 199 -8.67 3.30 -24.71
N GLY A 200 -8.82 3.56 -23.43
CA GLY A 200 -9.53 2.68 -22.50
C GLY A 200 -8.92 1.27 -22.41
N TYR A 201 -7.57 1.15 -22.40
CA TYR A 201 -6.91 -0.15 -22.40
C TYR A 201 -7.20 -0.91 -21.10
N ASN A 202 -7.56 -2.17 -21.23
CA ASN A 202 -7.62 -3.10 -20.11
C ASN A 202 -6.19 -3.53 -19.68
N VAL A 203 -6.08 -4.27 -18.57
CA VAL A 203 -4.79 -4.71 -18.02
C VAL A 203 -3.95 -5.47 -19.04
N GLN A 204 -4.54 -6.43 -19.76
CA GLN A 204 -3.82 -7.25 -20.74
C GLN A 204 -3.27 -6.42 -21.90
N ARG A 205 -4.07 -5.49 -22.41
CA ARG A 205 -3.68 -4.61 -23.49
C ARG A 205 -2.63 -3.60 -23.06
N THR A 206 -2.72 -3.12 -21.82
CA THR A 206 -1.70 -2.27 -21.19
C THR A 206 -0.36 -2.98 -21.09
N ASP A 207 -0.35 -4.22 -20.58
CA ASP A 207 0.87 -5.02 -20.48
C ASP A 207 1.49 -5.29 -21.84
N ALA A 208 0.68 -5.69 -22.85
CA ALA A 208 1.16 -5.94 -24.22
C ALA A 208 1.73 -4.66 -24.87
N TYR A 209 1.07 -3.52 -24.70
CA TYR A 209 1.52 -2.25 -25.23
C TYR A 209 2.86 -1.81 -24.62
N ILE A 210 3.01 -1.92 -23.31
CA ILE A 210 4.26 -1.60 -22.62
C ILE A 210 5.39 -2.56 -23.02
N GLU A 211 5.09 -3.85 -23.15
CA GLU A 211 6.05 -4.85 -23.62
C GLU A 211 6.59 -4.50 -25.01
N GLN A 212 5.69 -4.19 -25.94
CA GLN A 212 6.06 -3.77 -27.31
C GLN A 212 6.96 -2.54 -27.29
N LEU A 213 6.64 -1.53 -26.47
CA LEU A 213 7.47 -0.32 -26.36
C LEU A 213 8.86 -0.59 -25.79
N LEU A 214 8.97 -1.48 -24.81
CA LEU A 214 10.26 -1.85 -24.21
C LEU A 214 11.12 -2.65 -25.21
N THR A 215 10.52 -3.58 -25.95
CA THR A 215 11.23 -4.40 -26.95
C THR A 215 11.75 -3.53 -28.11
N LEU A 216 10.96 -2.57 -28.59
CA LEU A 216 11.39 -1.63 -29.63
C LEU A 216 12.58 -0.80 -29.18
N LYS A 217 12.58 -0.33 -27.92
CA LYS A 217 13.72 0.42 -27.38
C LYS A 217 14.98 -0.43 -27.22
N GLU A 218 14.85 -1.67 -26.79
CA GLU A 218 16.00 -2.59 -26.70
C GLU A 218 16.61 -2.88 -28.08
N ALA A 219 15.78 -2.91 -29.13
CA ALA A 219 16.22 -3.07 -30.50
C ALA A 219 16.96 -1.83 -31.02
N GLU A 220 16.55 -0.61 -30.63
CA GLU A 220 17.23 0.64 -30.99
C GLU A 220 18.55 0.85 -30.25
N VAL A 221 18.67 0.39 -29.00
CA VAL A 221 19.86 0.55 -28.15
C VAL A 221 20.96 -0.47 -28.48
N LYS A 222 20.62 -1.61 -29.09
CA LYS A 222 21.66 -2.51 -29.61
C LYS A 222 22.29 -1.85 -30.82
N PRO A 223 23.54 -1.32 -30.75
CA PRO A 223 24.23 -0.86 -31.94
C PRO A 223 24.22 -2.04 -32.89
N LYS A 224 23.77 -1.83 -34.12
CA LYS A 224 24.04 -2.78 -35.22
C LYS A 224 25.54 -2.95 -35.23
N SER A 225 26.03 -3.95 -34.55
CA SER A 225 27.39 -4.41 -34.77
C SER A 225 27.39 -4.75 -36.25
N LYS A 226 27.99 -3.92 -37.04
CA LYS A 226 28.42 -4.29 -38.40
C LYS A 226 29.34 -5.48 -38.13
N GLY A 227 28.76 -6.66 -38.12
CA GLY A 227 29.54 -7.88 -38.16
C GLY A 227 30.41 -7.76 -39.39
N LYS A 228 31.66 -7.38 -39.20
CA LYS A 228 32.69 -7.76 -40.15
C LYS A 228 32.50 -9.27 -40.27
N ARG A 229 31.92 -9.70 -41.40
CA ARG A 229 32.01 -11.09 -41.83
C ARG A 229 33.49 -11.35 -41.99
N THR A 230 34.18 -11.73 -40.93
CA THR A 230 35.41 -12.46 -40.98
C THR A 230 35.01 -13.81 -41.54
N PHE A 231 35.27 -14.01 -42.82
CA PHE A 231 35.33 -15.31 -43.42
C PHE A 231 36.44 -16.03 -42.63
N ILE A 232 36.08 -16.75 -41.61
CA ILE A 232 36.97 -17.73 -40.98
C ILE A 232 37.01 -18.84 -41.99
N VAL A 233 38.06 -18.84 -42.83
CA VAL A 233 38.42 -19.96 -43.68
C VAL A 233 38.84 -21.09 -42.71
N LYS A 234 37.82 -21.84 -42.26
CA LYS A 234 38.04 -23.06 -41.46
C LYS A 234 38.75 -24.18 -42.25
N ASP A 235 39.04 -23.93 -43.53
CA ASP A 235 39.50 -24.93 -44.46
C ASP A 235 40.95 -24.75 -44.99
N ILE A 236 41.77 -23.94 -44.31
CA ILE A 236 43.17 -23.81 -44.70
C ILE A 236 43.90 -25.19 -44.60
N ARG A 237 43.53 -26.04 -43.62
CA ARG A 237 44.10 -27.39 -43.51
C ARG A 237 43.65 -28.30 -44.63
N ILE A 238 42.42 -28.25 -45.08
CA ILE A 238 41.91 -29.03 -46.20
C ILE A 238 42.60 -28.57 -47.49
N PHE A 239 42.70 -27.24 -47.69
CA PHE A 239 43.37 -26.65 -48.87
C PHE A 239 44.87 -27.04 -48.87
N MET A 240 45.59 -26.96 -47.78
CA MET A 240 46.98 -27.36 -47.66
C MET A 240 47.17 -28.87 -47.86
N ASN A 241 46.32 -29.73 -47.38
CA ASN A 241 46.36 -31.18 -47.62
C ASN A 241 46.09 -31.51 -49.09
N THR A 242 45.18 -30.78 -49.75
CA THR A 242 44.97 -31.03 -51.22
C THR A 242 46.16 -30.62 -52.06
N ILE A 243 46.84 -29.53 -51.71
CA ILE A 243 48.09 -29.11 -52.41
C ILE A 243 49.23 -30.10 -52.15
N ASN A 244 49.45 -30.56 -50.93
CA ASN A 244 50.47 -31.50 -50.62
C ASN A 244 50.28 -32.85 -51.35
N HIS A 245 49.03 -33.30 -51.49
CA HIS A 245 48.71 -34.52 -52.24
C HIS A 245 48.88 -34.37 -53.75
N ALA A 246 48.79 -33.15 -54.31
CA ALA A 246 48.99 -32.85 -55.70
C ALA A 246 50.49 -32.67 -56.11
N ILE A 247 51.38 -32.53 -55.13
CA ILE A 247 52.84 -32.38 -55.35
C ILE A 247 53.57 -33.72 -55.22
N GLU A 248 52.92 -34.72 -54.56
CA GLU A 248 53.49 -36.06 -54.36
C GLU A 248 53.10 -37.10 -55.47
N THR A 249 52.38 -36.66 -56.52
CA THR A 249 52.04 -37.44 -57.70
C THR A 249 52.76 -36.88 -58.93
#